data_7281dc3bfbf9bf57e00ce5504b016a99
#
_entry.id   7281dc3bfbf9bf57e00ce5504b016a99
#
_cell.length_a   1.000
_cell.length_b   1.000
_cell.length_c   1.000
_cell.angle_alpha   90.00
_cell.angle_beta   90.00
_cell.angle_gamma   90.00
#
_symmetry.space_group_name_H-M   'P 1'
#
loop_
_entity.id
_entity.type
_entity.pdbx_description
1 polymer ?
#
loop_
_entity_poly.entity_id
_entity_poly.type
_entity_poly.pdbx_seq_one_letter_code
_entity_poly.pdbx_strand_id
1 'polypeptide(L)'
;MKLTFLGANHEVTGSCTLLEAAGQRYLIDCGMEQGKDMYENQPIPVAPGEIDGVLVTHAHIDHTGLLPLLVRNGFRGRIYATDPTVELCGIMLRDSAHIQEFEAEWKNRKGKRSGAEPVEPMYTVQDAEAAVRLFRGVEYGKKTELAPGLEIEFVDVGHLLGSSSIEIWVTENSTTTKLVFSGDIGNQNQPIIKDPTYLADADYVVMESTYGDRLHGPRPDYVGELTKILQRTFDRGGNVVIPSFAVGRTQELLYFIREIKEKGLVKGHGNFPVYIDSPLAIEATRIFKDTDPDCFDDETRALLAKGIDPIQFPGLRVSVTSDESRMINADREPKVILSASGMCEAGRIRHHLKHNLWRPECTILFVGYQAVGTLGRTLIEGATDVKLFGEPIEVRAEICQLTGLSGHADKNGLLAWINAFAPKPKRVFIVHGDDEVENIFAQTLTDEGFTACAPYNGAQWVIGAEGAVCVQEGTKARIEHRPSEGASRAASVFQRLVSAGKRLLRVIEHNEGGANKDLAKFADQINALCDKWDR
;
A
#
# COMPACT_ATOMS: atom_id res chain seq x y z
N MET A 1 14.38 -13.46 -20.10
CA MET A 1 14.00 -12.93 -18.80
C MET A 1 13.12 -13.92 -18.04
N LYS A 2 12.97 -13.76 -16.72
CA LYS A 2 12.14 -14.65 -15.90
C LYS A 2 11.34 -13.85 -14.87
N LEU A 3 10.05 -14.19 -14.68
CA LEU A 3 9.20 -13.71 -13.60
C LEU A 3 9.00 -14.81 -12.56
N THR A 4 9.07 -14.45 -11.28
CA THR A 4 8.67 -15.31 -10.15
C THR A 4 7.64 -14.57 -9.31
N PHE A 5 6.44 -15.11 -9.22
CA PHE A 5 5.33 -14.54 -8.44
C PHE A 5 5.46 -14.98 -6.99
N LEU A 6 5.61 -14.03 -6.06
CA LEU A 6 5.97 -14.33 -4.67
C LEU A 6 4.86 -14.01 -3.68
N GLY A 7 3.99 -13.06 -3.99
CA GLY A 7 2.92 -12.65 -3.12
C GLY A 7 1.82 -11.86 -3.82
N ALA A 8 0.67 -11.71 -3.18
CA ALA A 8 -0.59 -11.21 -3.73
C ALA A 8 -1.02 -11.99 -4.97
N ASN A 9 -0.92 -13.31 -4.92
CA ASN A 9 -1.40 -14.21 -5.97
C ASN A 9 -2.46 -15.12 -5.35
N HIS A 10 -3.70 -14.98 -5.79
CA HIS A 10 -4.92 -15.49 -5.14
C HIS A 10 -5.18 -14.90 -3.74
N GLU A 11 -4.58 -13.74 -3.48
CA GLU A 11 -4.70 -12.92 -2.28
C GLU A 11 -4.61 -11.43 -2.64
N VAL A 12 -5.20 -10.55 -1.82
CA VAL A 12 -5.22 -9.10 -2.08
C VAL A 12 -4.01 -8.39 -1.49
N THR A 13 -3.24 -9.01 -0.59
CA THR A 13 -2.14 -8.34 0.13
C THR A 13 -0.79 -9.02 -0.07
N GLY A 14 0.29 -8.27 0.18
CA GLY A 14 1.65 -8.78 0.12
C GLY A 14 2.27 -8.81 -1.29
N SER A 15 1.91 -7.85 -2.14
CA SER A 15 2.39 -7.78 -3.53
C SER A 15 3.91 -7.85 -3.64
N CYS A 16 4.38 -8.85 -4.39
CA CYS A 16 5.81 -9.04 -4.63
C CYS A 16 6.05 -9.93 -5.86
N THR A 17 6.75 -9.41 -6.86
CA THR A 17 7.18 -10.18 -8.02
C THR A 17 8.67 -9.98 -8.27
N LEU A 18 9.42 -11.07 -8.46
CA LEU A 18 10.83 -11.00 -8.83
C LEU A 18 10.99 -11.07 -10.35
N LEU A 19 11.61 -10.06 -10.92
CA LEU A 19 12.04 -9.98 -12.32
C LEU A 19 13.54 -10.25 -12.40
N GLU A 20 13.94 -11.28 -13.16
CA GLU A 20 15.33 -11.55 -13.54
C GLU A 20 15.47 -11.27 -15.05
N ALA A 21 16.19 -10.21 -15.40
CA ALA A 21 16.33 -9.72 -16.78
C ALA A 21 17.65 -8.97 -16.98
N ALA A 22 18.25 -9.07 -18.15
CA ALA A 22 19.49 -8.40 -18.52
C ALA A 22 20.62 -8.61 -17.49
N GLY A 23 20.68 -9.79 -16.86
CA GLY A 23 21.65 -10.11 -15.80
C GLY A 23 21.39 -9.43 -14.45
N GLN A 24 20.28 -8.72 -14.31
CA GLN A 24 19.87 -8.00 -13.09
C GLN A 24 18.67 -8.67 -12.43
N ARG A 25 18.42 -8.34 -11.16
CA ARG A 25 17.30 -8.81 -10.34
C ARG A 25 16.58 -7.66 -9.69
N TYR A 26 15.34 -7.46 -10.06
CA TYR A 26 14.48 -6.43 -9.48
C TYR A 26 13.25 -7.05 -8.83
N LEU A 27 12.84 -6.49 -7.70
CA LEU A 27 11.50 -6.72 -7.18
C LEU A 27 10.55 -5.66 -7.73
N ILE A 28 9.36 -6.06 -8.12
CA ILE A 28 8.23 -5.17 -8.33
C ILE A 28 7.37 -5.33 -7.09
N ASP A 29 7.33 -4.26 -6.29
CA ASP A 29 6.82 -4.20 -4.94
C ASP A 29 7.53 -5.15 -3.94
N CYS A 30 7.33 -4.92 -2.65
CA CYS A 30 7.82 -5.73 -1.55
C CYS A 30 6.85 -5.57 -0.37
N GLY A 31 5.66 -6.10 -0.55
CA GLY A 31 4.50 -5.87 0.28
C GLY A 31 4.43 -6.78 1.49
N MET A 32 3.67 -6.33 2.49
CA MET A 32 3.37 -7.09 3.70
C MET A 32 1.98 -7.68 3.60
N GLU A 33 1.86 -8.96 3.94
CA GLU A 33 0.57 -9.62 4.12
C GLU A 33 -0.22 -8.95 5.27
N GLN A 34 -1.51 -8.75 5.04
CA GLN A 34 -2.42 -8.13 6.01
C GLN A 34 -3.72 -8.92 6.09
N GLY A 35 -4.14 -9.23 7.30
CA GLY A 35 -5.40 -9.93 7.52
C GLY A 35 -5.24 -11.44 7.71
N LYS A 36 -6.17 -12.19 7.16
CA LYS A 36 -6.20 -13.66 7.19
C LYS A 36 -6.10 -14.18 5.76
N ASP A 37 -4.88 -14.28 5.29
CA ASP A 37 -4.62 -14.83 3.97
C ASP A 37 -4.84 -16.34 3.93
N MET A 38 -5.25 -16.87 2.78
CA MET A 38 -5.42 -18.31 2.56
C MET A 38 -4.15 -18.97 2.06
N TYR A 39 -3.30 -18.21 1.35
CA TYR A 39 -2.05 -18.68 0.77
C TYR A 39 -0.89 -17.90 1.37
N GLU A 40 0.19 -18.57 1.67
CA GLU A 40 1.39 -17.96 2.22
C GLU A 40 2.26 -17.39 1.10
N ASN A 41 2.72 -16.15 1.27
CA ASN A 41 3.70 -15.56 0.37
C ASN A 41 5.00 -16.37 0.39
N GLN A 42 5.61 -16.53 -0.77
CA GLN A 42 6.86 -17.27 -0.86
C GLN A 42 8.05 -16.40 -0.47
N PRO A 43 9.02 -16.97 0.24
CA PRO A 43 10.25 -16.25 0.52
C PRO A 43 10.96 -15.92 -0.80
N ILE A 44 11.58 -14.74 -0.85
CA ILE A 44 12.37 -14.30 -2.00
C ILE A 44 13.47 -15.34 -2.24
N PRO A 45 13.54 -15.96 -3.45
CA PRO A 45 14.41 -17.11 -3.71
C PRO A 45 15.90 -16.74 -3.84
N VAL A 46 16.23 -15.47 -3.72
CA VAL A 46 17.59 -14.93 -3.78
C VAL A 46 17.92 -14.18 -2.51
N ALA A 47 19.20 -14.10 -2.16
CA ALA A 47 19.58 -13.31 -0.98
C ALA A 47 19.32 -11.82 -1.22
N PRO A 48 18.85 -11.05 -0.21
CA PRO A 48 18.60 -9.62 -0.36
C PRO A 48 19.78 -8.82 -0.95
N GLY A 49 21.02 -9.22 -0.66
CA GLY A 49 22.22 -8.60 -1.24
C GLY A 49 22.45 -8.87 -2.72
N GLU A 50 21.70 -9.79 -3.32
CA GLU A 50 21.74 -10.12 -4.75
C GLU A 50 20.66 -9.39 -5.56
N ILE A 51 19.78 -8.61 -4.91
CA ILE A 51 18.76 -7.80 -5.54
C ILE A 51 19.35 -6.44 -5.90
N ASP A 52 19.25 -6.06 -7.16
CA ASP A 52 19.82 -4.81 -7.68
C ASP A 52 18.96 -3.60 -7.36
N GLY A 53 17.61 -3.78 -7.36
CA GLY A 53 16.70 -2.71 -7.01
C GLY A 53 15.28 -3.22 -6.74
N VAL A 54 14.44 -2.29 -6.30
CA VAL A 54 13.00 -2.48 -6.12
C VAL A 54 12.29 -1.38 -6.89
N LEU A 55 11.24 -1.72 -7.62
CA LEU A 55 10.33 -0.81 -8.31
C LEU A 55 9.02 -0.82 -7.52
N VAL A 56 8.62 0.32 -6.97
CA VAL A 56 7.43 0.43 -6.11
C VAL A 56 6.32 1.12 -6.88
N THR A 57 5.18 0.45 -7.02
CA THR A 57 4.01 0.98 -7.73
C THR A 57 3.33 2.10 -6.96
N HIS A 58 3.15 1.94 -5.66
CA HIS A 58 2.54 2.94 -4.78
C HIS A 58 2.85 2.66 -3.29
N ALA A 59 2.37 3.55 -2.40
CA ALA A 59 2.85 3.60 -1.01
C ALA A 59 2.11 2.69 -0.02
N HIS A 60 1.05 1.97 -0.40
CA HIS A 60 0.34 1.09 0.53
C HIS A 60 1.26 0.02 1.13
N ILE A 61 0.97 -0.40 2.37
CA ILE A 61 1.80 -1.34 3.13
C ILE A 61 1.84 -2.74 2.51
N ASP A 62 0.78 -3.16 1.85
CA ASP A 62 0.71 -4.42 1.09
C ASP A 62 1.54 -4.40 -0.20
N HIS A 63 2.14 -3.25 -0.57
CA HIS A 63 3.11 -3.08 -1.65
C HIS A 63 4.52 -2.71 -1.15
N THR A 64 4.66 -2.18 0.08
CA THR A 64 5.93 -1.61 0.56
C THR A 64 6.37 -2.13 1.92
N GLY A 65 5.47 -2.76 2.66
CA GLY A 65 5.65 -3.01 4.09
C GLY A 65 6.81 -3.92 4.49
N LEU A 66 7.37 -4.71 3.57
CA LEU A 66 8.55 -5.54 3.83
C LEU A 66 9.88 -4.90 3.37
N LEU A 67 9.85 -3.70 2.80
CA LEU A 67 11.09 -2.98 2.43
C LEU A 67 12.06 -2.78 3.61
N PRO A 68 11.60 -2.39 4.83
CA PRO A 68 12.51 -2.29 5.96
C PRO A 68 13.15 -3.63 6.35
N LEU A 69 12.40 -4.72 6.29
CA LEU A 69 12.91 -6.06 6.55
C LEU A 69 13.93 -6.49 5.48
N LEU A 70 13.66 -6.20 4.21
CA LEU A 70 14.57 -6.46 3.10
C LEU A 70 15.91 -5.76 3.32
N VAL A 71 15.88 -4.48 3.72
CA VAL A 71 17.08 -3.68 4.04
C VAL A 71 17.81 -4.21 5.27
N ARG A 72 17.08 -4.54 6.35
CA ARG A 72 17.63 -5.18 7.55
C ARG A 72 18.38 -6.46 7.20
N ASN A 73 17.86 -7.23 6.24
CA ASN A 73 18.43 -8.52 5.80
C ASN A 73 19.53 -8.39 4.74
N GLY A 74 19.97 -7.17 4.41
CA GLY A 74 21.19 -6.95 3.62
C GLY A 74 20.97 -6.37 2.22
N PHE A 75 19.76 -6.00 1.82
CA PHE A 75 19.53 -5.25 0.59
C PHE A 75 20.23 -3.89 0.65
N ARG A 76 20.88 -3.49 -0.47
CA ARG A 76 21.62 -2.22 -0.59
C ARG A 76 21.39 -1.54 -1.96
N GLY A 77 20.52 -2.11 -2.78
CA GLY A 77 20.13 -1.53 -4.06
C GLY A 77 19.31 -0.24 -3.90
N ARG A 78 18.80 0.29 -5.00
CA ARG A 78 17.91 1.44 -5.00
C ARG A 78 16.46 1.02 -5.00
N ILE A 79 15.60 1.85 -4.40
CA ILE A 79 14.16 1.68 -4.43
C ILE A 79 13.60 2.83 -5.27
N TYR A 80 13.05 2.52 -6.43
CA TYR A 80 12.52 3.51 -7.36
C TYR A 80 11.01 3.64 -7.18
N ALA A 81 10.52 4.86 -7.09
CA ALA A 81 9.11 5.20 -7.01
C ALA A 81 8.90 6.64 -7.48
N THR A 82 7.67 7.05 -7.73
CA THR A 82 7.35 8.46 -7.98
C THR A 82 7.64 9.30 -6.73
N ASP A 83 7.94 10.59 -6.90
CA ASP A 83 8.27 11.47 -5.76
C ASP A 83 7.18 11.49 -4.67
N PRO A 84 5.86 11.58 -4.99
CA PRO A 84 4.83 11.51 -3.96
C PRO A 84 4.79 10.15 -3.25
N THR A 85 5.02 9.06 -3.97
CA THR A 85 5.12 7.72 -3.36
C THR A 85 6.30 7.63 -2.39
N VAL A 86 7.46 8.22 -2.73
CA VAL A 86 8.63 8.27 -1.83
C VAL A 86 8.29 8.97 -0.52
N GLU A 87 7.61 10.12 -0.60
CA GLU A 87 7.22 10.88 0.58
C GLU A 87 6.20 10.12 1.45
N LEU A 88 5.18 9.52 0.83
CA LEU A 88 4.20 8.71 1.53
C LEU A 88 4.82 7.45 2.16
N CYS A 89 5.70 6.74 1.46
CA CYS A 89 6.46 5.63 2.04
C CYS A 89 7.26 6.07 3.26
N GLY A 90 7.82 7.29 3.22
CA GLY A 90 8.58 7.87 4.33
C GLY A 90 7.80 7.94 5.64
N ILE A 91 6.52 8.27 5.59
CA ILE A 91 5.66 8.32 6.78
C ILE A 91 5.04 6.95 7.10
N MET A 92 4.59 6.21 6.09
CA MET A 92 3.89 4.93 6.29
C MET A 92 4.79 3.84 6.83
N LEU A 93 6.03 3.71 6.35
CA LEU A 93 6.97 2.70 6.83
C LEU A 93 7.42 2.98 8.28
N ARG A 94 7.57 4.26 8.67
CA ARG A 94 7.86 4.63 10.06
C ARG A 94 6.68 4.33 10.98
N ASP A 95 5.46 4.63 10.56
CA ASP A 95 4.25 4.34 11.35
C ASP A 95 4.07 2.83 11.52
N SER A 96 4.23 2.05 10.45
CA SER A 96 4.20 0.58 10.50
C SER A 96 5.25 0.01 11.47
N ALA A 97 6.48 0.50 11.41
CA ALA A 97 7.54 0.09 12.33
C ALA A 97 7.21 0.43 13.78
N HIS A 98 6.71 1.64 14.03
CA HIS A 98 6.31 2.08 15.37
C HIS A 98 5.18 1.21 15.96
N ILE A 99 4.19 0.86 15.15
CA ILE A 99 3.11 -0.05 15.55
C ILE A 99 3.68 -1.41 15.96
N GLN A 100 4.59 -1.98 15.18
CA GLN A 100 5.21 -3.28 15.47
C GLN A 100 6.08 -3.25 16.74
N GLU A 101 6.87 -2.18 16.96
CA GLU A 101 7.66 -2.00 18.18
C GLU A 101 6.74 -1.90 19.40
N PHE A 102 5.68 -1.12 19.32
CA PHE A 102 4.68 -0.97 20.38
C PHE A 102 3.98 -2.29 20.72
N GLU A 103 3.56 -3.05 19.69
CA GLU A 103 2.95 -4.36 19.89
C GLU A 103 3.90 -5.37 20.54
N ALA A 104 5.16 -5.40 20.11
CA ALA A 104 6.19 -6.26 20.69
C ALA A 104 6.42 -5.90 22.17
N GLU A 105 6.56 -4.61 22.48
CA GLU A 105 6.69 -4.15 23.87
C GLU A 105 5.48 -4.52 24.74
N TRP A 106 4.28 -4.36 24.19
CA TRP A 106 3.05 -4.69 24.90
C TRP A 106 2.93 -6.20 25.17
N LYS A 107 3.22 -7.05 24.16
CA LYS A 107 3.29 -8.51 24.31
C LYS A 107 4.33 -8.89 25.36
N ASN A 108 5.51 -8.29 25.32
CA ASN A 108 6.60 -8.55 26.26
C ASN A 108 6.24 -8.13 27.71
N ARG A 109 5.57 -6.99 27.88
CA ARG A 109 5.06 -6.59 29.23
C ARG A 109 4.05 -7.58 29.80
N LYS A 110 3.15 -8.10 28.97
CA LYS A 110 2.20 -9.16 29.38
C LYS A 110 2.89 -10.49 29.62
N GLY A 111 3.82 -10.87 28.76
CA GLY A 111 4.55 -12.14 28.79
C GLY A 111 5.47 -12.29 30.02
N LYS A 112 5.98 -11.20 30.60
CA LYS A 112 6.84 -11.25 31.81
C LYS A 112 6.22 -12.02 32.97
N ARG A 113 4.89 -11.97 33.10
CA ARG A 113 4.19 -12.66 34.23
C ARG A 113 3.93 -14.15 33.94
N SER A 114 3.95 -14.57 32.68
CA SER A 114 3.73 -15.96 32.25
C SER A 114 5.03 -16.69 31.92
N GLY A 115 6.19 -16.02 31.98
CA GLY A 115 7.48 -16.61 31.59
C GLY A 115 7.62 -16.85 30.08
N ALA A 116 6.79 -16.16 29.26
CA ALA A 116 6.88 -16.24 27.80
C ALA A 116 8.18 -15.61 27.29
N GLU A 117 8.75 -16.19 26.23
CA GLU A 117 9.91 -15.62 25.55
C GLU A 117 9.60 -14.23 24.97
N PRO A 118 10.57 -13.30 25.01
CA PRO A 118 10.40 -11.98 24.40
C PRO A 118 10.16 -12.05 22.90
N VAL A 119 9.17 -11.30 22.41
CA VAL A 119 8.88 -11.12 20.99
C VAL A 119 9.63 -9.90 20.49
N GLU A 120 10.34 -10.03 19.37
CA GLU A 120 10.98 -8.91 18.65
C GLU A 120 10.05 -8.41 17.52
N PRO A 121 10.07 -7.09 17.19
CA PRO A 121 9.37 -6.60 16.03
C PRO A 121 10.03 -7.15 14.76
N MET A 122 9.26 -7.34 13.69
CA MET A 122 9.76 -7.79 12.39
C MET A 122 10.87 -6.85 11.88
N TYR A 123 10.69 -5.54 12.07
CA TYR A 123 11.69 -4.50 11.86
C TYR A 123 11.41 -3.30 12.79
N THR A 124 12.39 -2.42 12.90
CA THR A 124 12.36 -1.24 13.78
C THR A 124 12.19 0.04 12.97
N VAL A 125 11.90 1.16 13.66
CA VAL A 125 11.91 2.51 13.04
C VAL A 125 13.26 2.82 12.38
N GLN A 126 14.37 2.36 12.95
CA GLN A 126 15.70 2.53 12.35
C GLN A 126 15.84 1.78 11.03
N ASP A 127 15.26 0.58 10.92
CA ASP A 127 15.23 -0.20 9.67
C ASP A 127 14.37 0.50 8.61
N ALA A 128 13.21 1.05 9.01
CA ALA A 128 12.35 1.85 8.13
C ALA A 128 13.08 3.09 7.61
N GLU A 129 13.77 3.84 8.46
CA GLU A 129 14.58 4.99 8.04
C GLU A 129 15.74 4.58 7.12
N ALA A 130 16.34 3.42 7.35
CA ALA A 130 17.37 2.90 6.47
C ALA A 130 16.82 2.58 5.07
N ALA A 131 15.59 2.03 4.98
CA ALA A 131 14.91 1.79 3.72
C ALA A 131 14.55 3.10 3.01
N VAL A 132 14.00 4.08 3.72
CA VAL A 132 13.65 5.39 3.16
C VAL A 132 14.85 6.08 2.51
N ARG A 133 16.05 5.95 3.07
CA ARG A 133 17.27 6.52 2.47
C ARG A 133 17.67 5.89 1.13
N LEU A 134 17.19 4.71 0.80
CA LEU A 134 17.49 4.03 -0.47
C LEU A 134 16.55 4.44 -1.61
N PHE A 135 15.44 5.11 -1.31
CA PHE A 135 14.51 5.58 -2.33
C PHE A 135 15.15 6.57 -3.31
N ARG A 136 14.69 6.51 -4.53
CA ARG A 136 14.98 7.44 -5.63
C ARG A 136 13.68 7.78 -6.32
N GLY A 137 13.32 9.06 -6.26
CA GLY A 137 12.19 9.60 -6.99
C GLY A 137 12.40 9.55 -8.49
N VAL A 138 11.34 9.22 -9.22
CA VAL A 138 11.27 9.24 -10.68
C VAL A 138 10.05 10.05 -11.10
N GLU A 139 10.21 10.83 -12.16
CA GLU A 139 9.13 11.62 -12.74
C GLU A 139 8.21 10.72 -13.58
N TYR A 140 6.91 10.98 -13.55
CA TYR A 140 5.96 10.33 -14.45
C TYR A 140 6.30 10.60 -15.92
N GLY A 141 6.09 9.58 -16.77
CA GLY A 141 6.28 9.68 -18.21
C GLY A 141 7.74 9.84 -18.65
N LYS A 142 8.71 9.62 -17.75
CA LYS A 142 10.12 9.75 -18.03
C LYS A 142 10.83 8.40 -18.01
N LYS A 143 11.34 8.01 -19.17
CA LYS A 143 12.17 6.81 -19.27
C LYS A 143 13.47 6.96 -18.47
N THR A 144 13.76 5.93 -17.69
CA THR A 144 14.96 5.84 -16.86
C THR A 144 15.67 4.52 -17.13
N GLU A 145 16.94 4.59 -17.53
CA GLU A 145 17.77 3.40 -17.68
C GLU A 145 18.28 2.96 -16.30
N LEU A 146 18.00 1.70 -15.94
CA LEU A 146 18.45 1.07 -14.69
C LEU A 146 19.78 0.34 -14.88
N ALA A 147 19.94 -0.31 -16.03
CA ALA A 147 21.13 -1.03 -16.44
C ALA A 147 21.13 -1.16 -17.97
N PRO A 148 22.26 -1.48 -18.61
CA PRO A 148 22.30 -1.70 -20.06
C PRO A 148 21.25 -2.71 -20.50
N GLY A 149 20.32 -2.26 -21.36
CA GLY A 149 19.20 -3.07 -21.85
C GLY A 149 18.00 -3.20 -20.90
N LEU A 150 17.96 -2.40 -19.84
CA LEU A 150 16.81 -2.35 -18.92
C LEU A 150 16.41 -0.90 -18.67
N GLU A 151 15.25 -0.52 -19.20
CA GLU A 151 14.64 0.81 -19.03
C GLU A 151 13.27 0.68 -18.36
N ILE A 152 12.90 1.71 -17.60
CA ILE A 152 11.59 1.79 -16.94
C ILE A 152 10.94 3.15 -17.18
N GLU A 153 9.61 3.18 -17.05
CA GLU A 153 8.80 4.39 -17.01
C GLU A 153 7.64 4.19 -16.03
N PHE A 154 7.36 5.21 -15.22
CA PHE A 154 6.23 5.23 -14.31
C PHE A 154 5.11 6.06 -14.93
N VAL A 155 3.90 5.50 -14.99
CA VAL A 155 2.73 6.13 -15.59
C VAL A 155 1.61 6.20 -14.55
N ASP A 156 1.03 7.38 -14.36
CA ASP A 156 -0.03 7.60 -13.37
C ASP A 156 -1.23 6.68 -13.64
N VAL A 157 -1.61 5.92 -12.64
CA VAL A 157 -2.71 4.94 -12.70
C VAL A 157 -3.89 5.30 -11.79
N GLY A 158 -3.87 6.50 -11.20
CA GLY A 158 -4.87 6.92 -10.21
C GLY A 158 -4.67 6.18 -8.88
N HIS A 159 -5.72 5.68 -8.26
CA HIS A 159 -5.77 4.91 -7.02
C HIS A 159 -5.34 5.67 -5.76
N LEU A 160 -4.10 6.14 -5.69
CA LEU A 160 -3.52 6.92 -4.60
C LEU A 160 -2.57 7.98 -5.17
N LEU A 161 -2.35 9.07 -4.44
CA LEU A 161 -1.34 10.06 -4.82
C LEU A 161 0.02 9.38 -5.02
N GLY A 162 0.60 9.55 -6.19
CA GLY A 162 1.88 8.94 -6.56
C GLY A 162 1.78 7.53 -7.16
N SER A 163 0.61 6.90 -7.18
CA SER A 163 0.43 5.54 -7.75
C SER A 163 0.77 5.47 -9.23
N SER A 164 1.34 4.35 -9.63
CA SER A 164 1.79 4.17 -11.01
C SER A 164 1.63 2.75 -11.50
N SER A 165 1.34 2.62 -12.78
CA SER A 165 1.75 1.46 -13.56
C SER A 165 3.22 1.60 -13.91
N ILE A 166 3.93 0.48 -14.04
CA ILE A 166 5.35 0.46 -14.39
C ILE A 166 5.52 -0.23 -15.73
N GLU A 167 6.00 0.52 -16.71
CA GLU A 167 6.44 -0.01 -17.99
C GLU A 167 7.93 -0.38 -17.91
N ILE A 168 8.29 -1.57 -18.39
CA ILE A 168 9.66 -2.10 -18.34
C ILE A 168 10.04 -2.59 -19.73
N TRP A 169 11.09 -2.03 -20.32
CA TRP A 169 11.68 -2.51 -21.56
C TRP A 169 12.94 -3.31 -21.25
N VAL A 170 12.93 -4.57 -21.68
CA VAL A 170 14.07 -5.49 -21.54
C VAL A 170 14.62 -5.82 -22.90
N THR A 171 15.87 -5.42 -23.19
CA THR A 171 16.57 -5.72 -24.42
C THR A 171 17.60 -6.83 -24.18
N GLU A 172 17.32 -8.02 -24.69
CA GLU A 172 18.22 -9.19 -24.66
C GLU A 172 18.39 -9.73 -26.09
N ASN A 173 19.65 -10.04 -26.47
CA ASN A 173 19.95 -10.58 -27.80
C ASN A 173 19.39 -9.73 -28.97
N SER A 174 19.48 -8.40 -28.85
CA SER A 174 18.96 -7.43 -29.84
C SER A 174 17.43 -7.45 -30.02
N THR A 175 16.69 -8.06 -29.11
CA THR A 175 15.23 -8.05 -29.07
C THR A 175 14.75 -7.35 -27.81
N THR A 176 13.88 -6.36 -27.98
CA THR A 176 13.26 -5.66 -26.86
C THR A 176 11.88 -6.26 -26.58
N THR A 177 11.62 -6.57 -25.34
CA THR A 177 10.31 -7.04 -24.84
C THR A 177 9.80 -6.04 -23.81
N LYS A 178 8.53 -5.63 -23.96
CA LYS A 178 7.87 -4.67 -23.06
C LYS A 178 6.95 -5.40 -22.08
N LEU A 179 7.23 -5.23 -20.79
CA LEU A 179 6.34 -5.67 -19.70
C LEU A 179 5.64 -4.45 -19.10
N VAL A 180 4.42 -4.66 -18.64
CA VAL A 180 3.67 -3.67 -17.85
C VAL A 180 3.19 -4.32 -16.56
N PHE A 181 3.47 -3.68 -15.43
CA PHE A 181 2.86 -3.97 -14.14
C PHE A 181 1.83 -2.88 -13.85
N SER A 182 0.58 -3.25 -13.63
CA SER A 182 -0.49 -2.27 -13.43
C SER A 182 -0.32 -1.45 -12.14
N GLY A 183 0.28 -2.04 -11.10
CA GLY A 183 0.00 -1.61 -9.74
C GLY A 183 -1.50 -1.76 -9.44
N ASP A 184 -2.01 -1.00 -8.49
CA ASP A 184 -3.44 -0.91 -8.24
C ASP A 184 -4.05 0.14 -9.14
N ILE A 185 -5.05 -0.26 -9.93
CA ILE A 185 -5.70 0.61 -10.92
C ILE A 185 -6.78 1.42 -10.23
N GLY A 186 -6.69 2.74 -10.37
CA GLY A 186 -7.62 3.67 -9.74
C GLY A 186 -9.03 3.62 -10.33
N ASN A 187 -9.99 4.03 -9.50
CA ASN A 187 -11.36 4.28 -9.97
C ASN A 187 -11.44 5.64 -10.67
N GLN A 188 -12.34 5.77 -11.64
CA GLN A 188 -12.51 7.02 -12.39
C GLN A 188 -13.19 8.12 -11.56
N ASN A 189 -12.89 9.38 -11.92
CA ASN A 189 -13.48 10.60 -11.33
C ASN A 189 -13.34 10.69 -9.79
N GLN A 190 -12.27 10.17 -9.22
CA GLN A 190 -11.97 10.40 -7.81
C GLN A 190 -11.52 11.85 -7.62
N PRO A 191 -11.87 12.50 -6.50
CA PRO A 191 -11.39 13.85 -6.25
C PRO A 191 -9.88 13.86 -5.98
N ILE A 192 -9.22 14.95 -6.32
CA ILE A 192 -7.80 15.25 -6.06
C ILE A 192 -6.84 14.56 -7.02
N ILE A 193 -6.96 13.23 -7.20
CA ILE A 193 -6.05 12.45 -8.04
C ILE A 193 -6.58 12.29 -9.46
N LYS A 194 -5.66 12.05 -10.40
CA LYS A 194 -6.02 11.83 -11.80
C LYS A 194 -6.75 10.51 -12.02
N ASP A 195 -7.50 10.44 -13.10
CA ASP A 195 -8.00 9.17 -13.62
C ASP A 195 -6.85 8.29 -14.13
N PRO A 196 -7.02 6.96 -14.15
CA PRO A 196 -6.02 6.04 -14.68
C PRO A 196 -5.62 6.37 -16.11
N THR A 197 -4.34 6.46 -16.38
CA THR A 197 -3.83 6.53 -17.76
C THR A 197 -3.90 5.16 -18.40
N TYR A 198 -4.41 5.11 -19.64
CA TYR A 198 -4.49 3.90 -20.43
C TYR A 198 -3.24 3.74 -21.29
N LEU A 199 -2.59 2.59 -21.20
CA LEU A 199 -1.40 2.28 -21.95
C LEU A 199 -1.77 1.63 -23.29
N ALA A 200 -0.99 1.92 -24.34
CA ALA A 200 -1.34 1.54 -25.69
C ALA A 200 -0.78 0.18 -26.13
N ASP A 201 0.37 -0.23 -25.59
CA ASP A 201 1.08 -1.44 -26.02
C ASP A 201 1.84 -2.12 -24.89
N ALA A 202 1.90 -3.43 -24.95
CA ALA A 202 2.78 -4.27 -24.12
C ALA A 202 2.89 -5.66 -24.75
N ASP A 203 4.03 -6.34 -24.54
CA ASP A 203 4.14 -7.75 -24.84
C ASP A 203 3.50 -8.62 -23.76
N TYR A 204 3.68 -8.22 -22.50
CA TYR A 204 3.17 -8.92 -21.32
C TYR A 204 2.66 -7.93 -20.30
N VAL A 205 1.57 -8.31 -19.62
CA VAL A 205 0.95 -7.48 -18.57
C VAL A 205 0.78 -8.31 -17.32
N VAL A 206 1.13 -7.74 -16.16
CA VAL A 206 0.79 -8.23 -14.83
C VAL A 206 -0.17 -7.21 -14.23
N MET A 207 -1.42 -7.61 -13.94
CA MET A 207 -2.45 -6.66 -13.51
C MET A 207 -3.24 -7.13 -12.31
N GLU A 208 -3.69 -6.17 -11.50
CA GLU A 208 -4.58 -6.39 -10.38
C GLU A 208 -5.95 -6.90 -10.80
N SER A 209 -6.67 -7.46 -9.83
CA SER A 209 -8.04 -7.94 -10.03
C SER A 209 -8.95 -7.79 -8.81
N THR A 210 -8.66 -6.88 -7.90
CA THR A 210 -9.37 -6.69 -6.62
C THR A 210 -10.90 -6.71 -6.75
N TYR A 211 -11.43 -6.09 -7.79
CA TYR A 211 -12.86 -6.09 -8.13
C TYR A 211 -13.17 -6.70 -9.50
N GLY A 212 -12.40 -7.67 -9.93
CA GLY A 212 -12.55 -8.32 -11.25
C GLY A 212 -13.86 -9.09 -11.46
N ASP A 213 -14.61 -9.35 -10.39
CA ASP A 213 -15.88 -10.08 -10.40
C ASP A 213 -17.13 -9.19 -10.30
N ARG A 214 -17.00 -7.89 -9.94
CA ARG A 214 -18.14 -7.04 -9.58
C ARG A 214 -17.99 -5.57 -9.98
N LEU A 215 -19.13 -4.86 -9.95
CA LEU A 215 -19.23 -3.42 -10.21
C LEU A 215 -19.47 -2.65 -8.91
N HIS A 216 -18.99 -1.41 -8.86
CA HIS A 216 -19.25 -0.53 -7.71
C HIS A 216 -20.67 0.07 -7.70
N GLY A 217 -21.41 -0.07 -8.79
CA GLY A 217 -22.70 0.59 -8.97
C GLY A 217 -22.55 2.09 -9.34
N PRO A 218 -23.68 2.79 -9.45
CA PRO A 218 -23.65 4.22 -9.79
C PRO A 218 -23.00 5.03 -8.66
N ARG A 219 -22.17 6.00 -9.03
CA ARG A 219 -21.52 6.89 -8.08
C ARG A 219 -22.57 7.74 -7.33
N PRO A 220 -22.65 7.69 -6.00
CA PRO A 220 -23.59 8.50 -5.25
C PRO A 220 -23.17 9.98 -5.22
N ASP A 221 -24.11 10.87 -4.92
CA ASP A 221 -23.82 12.26 -4.56
C ASP A 221 -23.21 12.31 -3.14
N TYR A 222 -21.89 12.15 -3.05
CA TYR A 222 -21.17 12.12 -1.77
C TYR A 222 -21.36 13.40 -0.96
N VAL A 223 -21.35 14.57 -1.63
CA VAL A 223 -21.54 15.87 -0.97
C VAL A 223 -22.96 15.97 -0.39
N GLY A 224 -23.97 15.57 -1.16
CA GLY A 224 -25.36 15.57 -0.70
C GLY A 224 -25.61 14.56 0.42
N GLU A 225 -25.12 13.33 0.29
CA GLU A 225 -25.30 12.31 1.34
C GLU A 225 -24.56 12.68 2.63
N LEU A 226 -23.32 13.14 2.54
CA LEU A 226 -22.56 13.60 3.69
C LEU A 226 -23.24 14.81 4.35
N THR A 227 -23.75 15.75 3.56
CA THR A 227 -24.52 16.91 4.07
C THR A 227 -25.73 16.44 4.88
N LYS A 228 -26.53 15.49 4.39
CA LYS A 228 -27.68 14.95 5.12
C LYS A 228 -27.30 14.32 6.46
N ILE A 229 -26.19 13.56 6.47
CA ILE A 229 -25.67 12.92 7.68
C ILE A 229 -25.21 13.97 8.69
N LEU A 230 -24.42 14.95 8.26
CA LEU A 230 -23.96 16.04 9.10
C LEU A 230 -25.13 16.84 9.69
N GLN A 231 -26.10 17.26 8.84
CA GLN A 231 -27.25 18.06 9.27
C GLN A 231 -28.03 17.34 10.38
N ARG A 232 -28.52 16.10 10.11
CA ARG A 232 -29.36 15.40 11.10
C ARG A 232 -28.62 15.04 12.40
N THR A 233 -27.29 14.83 12.32
CA THR A 233 -26.48 14.53 13.51
C THR A 233 -26.27 15.78 14.36
N PHE A 234 -25.95 16.91 13.72
CA PHE A 234 -25.75 18.18 14.43
C PHE A 234 -27.07 18.72 15.00
N ASP A 235 -28.20 18.53 14.30
CA ASP A 235 -29.53 18.90 14.82
C ASP A 235 -29.88 18.12 16.11
N ARG A 236 -29.33 16.92 16.29
CA ARG A 236 -29.43 16.14 17.53
C ARG A 236 -28.39 16.53 18.59
N GLY A 237 -27.45 17.43 18.27
CA GLY A 237 -26.34 17.82 19.16
C GLY A 237 -25.22 16.77 19.26
N GLY A 238 -25.10 15.85 18.29
CA GLY A 238 -24.14 14.77 18.27
C GLY A 238 -22.90 15.05 17.42
N ASN A 239 -21.91 14.17 17.55
CA ASN A 239 -20.71 14.15 16.73
C ASN A 239 -20.86 13.18 15.55
N VAL A 240 -20.22 13.49 14.42
CA VAL A 240 -19.98 12.54 13.34
C VAL A 240 -18.54 12.01 13.46
N VAL A 241 -18.39 10.75 13.79
CA VAL A 241 -17.09 10.08 13.92
C VAL A 241 -16.87 9.23 12.67
N ILE A 242 -15.78 9.45 11.96
CA ILE A 242 -15.47 8.82 10.69
C ILE A 242 -14.16 8.03 10.80
N PRO A 243 -14.24 6.69 10.97
CA PRO A 243 -13.08 5.83 10.78
C PRO A 243 -12.60 5.92 9.34
N SER A 244 -11.35 6.33 9.11
CA SER A 244 -10.82 6.49 7.76
C SER A 244 -9.37 6.04 7.66
N PHE A 245 -8.96 5.61 6.47
CA PHE A 245 -7.54 5.42 6.19
C PHE A 245 -6.83 6.77 6.23
N ALA A 246 -5.62 6.78 6.77
CA ALA A 246 -4.84 8.01 6.96
C ALA A 246 -4.44 8.67 5.64
N VAL A 247 -4.21 7.87 4.61
CA VAL A 247 -3.79 8.30 3.27
C VAL A 247 -4.92 8.04 2.27
N GLY A 248 -5.16 8.98 1.39
CA GLY A 248 -6.20 8.95 0.36
C GLY A 248 -7.58 9.29 0.91
N ARG A 249 -8.23 8.37 1.60
CA ARG A 249 -9.62 8.52 2.09
C ARG A 249 -9.85 9.72 2.99
N THR A 250 -8.93 10.02 3.88
CA THR A 250 -9.04 11.21 4.74
C THR A 250 -9.03 12.49 3.90
N GLN A 251 -8.15 12.59 2.90
CA GLN A 251 -8.03 13.76 2.05
C GLN A 251 -9.25 13.95 1.15
N GLU A 252 -9.81 12.88 0.60
CA GLU A 252 -11.08 12.93 -0.16
C GLU A 252 -12.24 13.45 0.69
N LEU A 253 -12.35 12.99 1.95
CA LEU A 253 -13.38 13.49 2.88
C LEU A 253 -13.18 14.97 3.19
N LEU A 254 -11.95 15.42 3.36
CA LEU A 254 -11.66 16.85 3.54
C LEU A 254 -12.08 17.66 2.32
N TYR A 255 -11.84 17.14 1.10
CA TYR A 255 -12.29 17.77 -0.14
C TYR A 255 -13.82 17.97 -0.16
N PHE A 256 -14.60 16.93 0.14
CA PHE A 256 -16.06 17.04 0.20
C PHE A 256 -16.54 17.96 1.32
N ILE A 257 -15.92 17.92 2.50
CA ILE A 257 -16.29 18.76 3.64
C ILE A 257 -15.98 20.24 3.34
N ARG A 258 -14.86 20.53 2.64
CA ARG A 258 -14.56 21.89 2.17
C ARG A 258 -15.71 22.42 1.31
N GLU A 259 -16.14 21.65 0.32
CA GLU A 259 -17.24 22.02 -0.57
C GLU A 259 -18.55 22.27 0.19
N ILE A 260 -18.89 21.38 1.15
CA ILE A 260 -20.07 21.52 2.01
C ILE A 260 -20.03 22.84 2.78
N LYS A 261 -18.86 23.20 3.34
CA LYS A 261 -18.68 24.42 4.13
C LYS A 261 -18.71 25.67 3.26
N GLU A 262 -18.01 25.68 2.13
CA GLU A 262 -17.98 26.81 1.19
C GLU A 262 -19.38 27.13 0.64
N LYS A 263 -20.16 26.10 0.30
CA LYS A 263 -21.52 26.25 -0.19
C LYS A 263 -22.56 26.46 0.94
N GLY A 264 -22.13 26.37 2.21
CA GLY A 264 -23.02 26.53 3.37
C GLY A 264 -24.20 25.55 3.37
N LEU A 265 -23.95 24.28 3.00
CA LEU A 265 -25.01 23.27 2.82
C LEU A 265 -25.61 22.83 4.13
N VAL A 266 -24.85 22.74 5.23
CA VAL A 266 -25.34 22.42 6.58
C VAL A 266 -25.91 23.69 7.22
N LYS A 267 -27.22 23.70 7.44
CA LYS A 267 -27.96 24.88 7.93
C LYS A 267 -27.94 24.95 9.45
N GLY A 268 -27.75 26.16 9.99
CA GLY A 268 -27.69 26.37 11.44
C GLY A 268 -26.37 25.99 12.12
N HIS A 269 -25.47 25.29 11.43
CA HIS A 269 -24.22 24.76 11.97
C HIS A 269 -22.99 25.11 11.09
N GLY A 270 -23.02 26.23 10.35
CA GLY A 270 -22.00 26.55 9.32
C GLY A 270 -20.54 26.55 9.80
N ASN A 271 -20.29 26.80 11.08
CA ASN A 271 -18.95 26.87 11.66
C ASN A 271 -18.52 25.59 12.38
N PHE A 272 -19.18 24.45 12.14
CA PHE A 272 -18.81 23.20 12.82
C PHE A 272 -17.32 22.88 12.67
N PRO A 273 -16.64 22.45 13.77
CA PRO A 273 -15.24 22.05 13.71
C PRO A 273 -15.08 20.66 13.09
N VAL A 274 -13.97 20.48 12.39
CA VAL A 274 -13.55 19.21 11.80
C VAL A 274 -12.16 18.88 12.34
N TYR A 275 -12.00 17.71 12.95
CA TYR A 275 -10.73 17.28 13.53
C TYR A 275 -10.12 16.15 12.72
N ILE A 276 -8.84 16.29 12.37
CA ILE A 276 -7.99 15.16 11.98
C ILE A 276 -7.26 14.70 13.26
N ASP A 277 -7.67 13.57 13.80
CA ASP A 277 -7.04 12.98 15.00
C ASP A 277 -6.31 11.67 14.67
N SER A 278 -5.28 11.82 13.85
CA SER A 278 -4.34 10.77 13.45
C SER A 278 -3.02 11.43 13.02
N PRO A 279 -1.91 11.21 13.74
CA PRO A 279 -0.61 11.77 13.34
C PRO A 279 -0.23 11.44 11.90
N LEU A 280 -0.41 10.18 11.48
CA LEU A 280 -0.16 9.75 10.11
C LEU A 280 -1.03 10.50 9.10
N ALA A 281 -2.34 10.69 9.38
CA ALA A 281 -3.22 11.42 8.48
C ALA A 281 -2.86 12.90 8.37
N ILE A 282 -2.36 13.51 9.45
CA ILE A 282 -1.87 14.90 9.46
C ILE A 282 -0.63 15.02 8.56
N GLU A 283 0.34 14.13 8.70
CA GLU A 283 1.54 14.11 7.86
C GLU A 283 1.20 13.85 6.39
N ALA A 284 0.31 12.88 6.11
CA ALA A 284 -0.17 12.62 4.75
C ALA A 284 -0.87 13.85 4.14
N THR A 285 -1.73 14.53 4.90
CA THR A 285 -2.42 15.74 4.43
C THR A 285 -1.41 16.86 4.09
N ARG A 286 -0.29 16.94 4.83
CA ARG A 286 0.78 17.88 4.49
C ARG A 286 1.48 17.50 3.18
N ILE A 287 1.76 16.20 2.96
CA ILE A 287 2.34 15.73 1.69
C ILE A 287 1.43 16.11 0.51
N PHE A 288 0.12 15.84 0.61
CA PHE A 288 -0.85 16.26 -0.42
C PHE A 288 -0.80 17.76 -0.71
N LYS A 289 -0.62 18.58 0.31
CA LYS A 289 -0.53 20.03 0.15
C LYS A 289 0.77 20.50 -0.51
N ASP A 290 1.88 19.82 -0.21
CA ASP A 290 3.21 20.19 -0.67
C ASP A 290 3.57 19.55 -2.04
N THR A 291 2.74 18.61 -2.53
CA THR A 291 2.93 17.91 -3.82
C THR A 291 2.74 18.86 -5.01
N ASP A 292 3.49 18.61 -6.07
CA ASP A 292 3.39 19.34 -7.33
C ASP A 292 1.95 19.26 -7.88
N PRO A 293 1.33 20.42 -8.21
CA PRO A 293 0.00 20.47 -8.80
C PRO A 293 -0.19 19.59 -10.03
N ASP A 294 0.86 19.28 -10.78
CA ASP A 294 0.80 18.39 -11.93
C ASP A 294 0.48 16.93 -11.58
N CYS A 295 0.55 16.54 -10.32
CA CYS A 295 0.09 15.24 -9.82
C CYS A 295 -1.43 15.16 -9.58
N PHE A 296 -2.16 16.29 -9.66
CA PHE A 296 -3.59 16.36 -9.35
C PHE A 296 -4.47 16.39 -10.61
N ASP A 297 -5.76 16.09 -10.41
CA ASP A 297 -6.79 16.21 -11.43
C ASP A 297 -7.01 17.68 -11.87
N ASP A 298 -7.74 17.88 -12.98
CA ASP A 298 -7.98 19.20 -13.56
C ASP A 298 -8.80 20.09 -12.63
N GLU A 299 -9.75 19.53 -11.86
CA GLU A 299 -10.58 20.28 -10.93
C GLU A 299 -9.77 20.81 -9.76
N THR A 300 -8.94 19.97 -9.15
CA THR A 300 -8.03 20.36 -8.07
C THR A 300 -7.02 21.40 -8.54
N ARG A 301 -6.42 21.24 -9.72
CA ARG A 301 -5.53 22.24 -10.31
C ARG A 301 -6.23 23.57 -10.53
N ALA A 302 -7.49 23.55 -10.99
CA ALA A 302 -8.29 24.76 -11.16
C ALA A 302 -8.62 25.47 -9.83
N LEU A 303 -8.79 24.73 -8.73
CA LEU A 303 -8.94 25.29 -7.38
C LEU A 303 -7.64 25.96 -6.92
N LEU A 304 -6.51 25.26 -7.03
CA LEU A 304 -5.18 25.76 -6.67
C LEU A 304 -4.82 27.04 -7.46
N ALA A 305 -5.12 27.09 -8.76
CA ALA A 305 -4.91 28.26 -9.60
C ALA A 305 -5.73 29.49 -9.14
N LYS A 306 -6.85 29.26 -8.45
CA LYS A 306 -7.67 30.32 -7.83
C LYS A 306 -7.21 30.67 -6.40
N GLY A 307 -6.14 30.07 -5.90
CA GLY A 307 -5.66 30.22 -4.53
C GLY A 307 -6.52 29.51 -3.48
N ILE A 308 -7.33 28.54 -3.89
CA ILE A 308 -8.16 27.72 -3.01
C ILE A 308 -7.43 26.41 -2.72
N ASP A 309 -7.13 26.18 -1.45
CA ASP A 309 -6.59 24.89 -1.01
C ASP A 309 -7.71 23.82 -1.03
N PRO A 310 -7.55 22.70 -1.77
CA PRO A 310 -8.62 21.72 -1.98
C PRO A 310 -9.03 20.96 -0.71
N ILE A 311 -8.17 20.89 0.31
CA ILE A 311 -8.35 20.11 1.53
C ILE A 311 -8.21 20.92 2.82
N GLN A 312 -8.05 22.24 2.70
CA GLN A 312 -7.96 23.16 3.82
C GLN A 312 -9.16 24.13 3.84
N PHE A 313 -9.74 24.35 5.00
CA PHE A 313 -10.89 25.25 5.16
C PHE A 313 -11.01 25.77 6.59
N PRO A 314 -11.75 26.88 6.83
CA PRO A 314 -11.99 27.39 8.18
C PRO A 314 -12.67 26.36 9.09
N GLY A 315 -12.11 26.15 10.29
CA GLY A 315 -12.61 25.18 11.27
C GLY A 315 -12.00 23.80 11.16
N LEU A 316 -11.11 23.54 10.19
CA LEU A 316 -10.26 22.36 10.18
C LEU A 316 -9.21 22.47 11.30
N ARG A 317 -9.11 21.45 12.13
CA ARG A 317 -8.21 21.39 13.27
C ARG A 317 -7.46 20.05 13.26
N VAL A 318 -6.21 20.06 13.70
CA VAL A 318 -5.39 18.85 13.83
C VAL A 318 -5.11 18.58 15.30
N SER A 319 -5.00 17.31 15.67
CA SER A 319 -4.62 16.89 17.02
C SER A 319 -3.38 16.01 16.93
N VAL A 320 -2.27 16.52 17.46
CA VAL A 320 -0.96 15.84 17.41
C VAL A 320 -0.75 15.03 18.68
N THR A 321 -1.03 15.61 19.84
CA THR A 321 -0.78 15.00 21.15
C THR A 321 -1.95 14.16 21.65
N SER A 322 -1.67 13.23 22.58
CA SER A 322 -2.72 12.44 23.23
C SER A 322 -3.64 13.29 24.11
N ASP A 323 -3.16 14.41 24.65
CA ASP A 323 -3.96 15.30 25.47
C ASP A 323 -4.94 16.12 24.61
N GLU A 324 -4.51 16.61 23.44
CA GLU A 324 -5.41 17.22 22.45
C GLU A 324 -6.50 16.25 22.01
N SER A 325 -6.15 14.99 21.74
CA SER A 325 -7.10 13.94 21.38
C SER A 325 -8.15 13.69 22.47
N ARG A 326 -7.75 13.70 23.75
CA ARG A 326 -8.69 13.57 24.88
C ARG A 326 -9.63 14.79 24.97
N MET A 327 -9.14 15.99 24.71
CA MET A 327 -9.94 17.21 24.72
C MET A 327 -11.07 17.19 23.68
N ILE A 328 -10.86 16.57 22.51
CA ILE A 328 -11.90 16.41 21.50
C ILE A 328 -13.12 15.65 22.05
N ASN A 329 -12.88 14.59 22.84
CA ASN A 329 -13.97 13.81 23.43
C ASN A 329 -14.63 14.48 24.65
N ALA A 330 -13.93 15.37 25.33
CA ALA A 330 -14.46 16.14 26.46
C ALA A 330 -15.35 17.32 26.02
N ASP A 331 -15.10 17.87 24.84
CA ASP A 331 -15.85 18.98 24.27
C ASP A 331 -17.22 18.51 23.73
N ARG A 332 -18.29 19.22 24.12
CA ARG A 332 -19.69 18.91 23.77
C ARG A 332 -20.19 19.56 22.49
N GLU A 333 -19.43 20.48 21.90
CA GLU A 333 -19.80 21.10 20.61
C GLU A 333 -19.88 20.00 19.52
N PRO A 334 -20.98 19.96 18.73
CA PRO A 334 -21.08 19.04 17.59
C PRO A 334 -19.93 19.24 16.59
N LYS A 335 -19.31 18.15 16.18
CA LYS A 335 -18.10 18.16 15.35
C LYS A 335 -17.98 16.94 14.46
N VAL A 336 -17.12 17.04 13.45
CA VAL A 336 -16.62 15.88 12.68
C VAL A 336 -15.27 15.45 13.25
N ILE A 337 -15.08 14.15 13.42
CA ILE A 337 -13.82 13.55 13.88
C ILE A 337 -13.37 12.51 12.84
N LEU A 338 -12.29 12.82 12.11
CA LEU A 338 -11.61 11.91 11.19
C LEU A 338 -10.45 11.25 11.94
N SER A 339 -10.44 9.92 12.04
CA SER A 339 -9.39 9.23 12.80
C SER A 339 -9.09 7.85 12.20
N ALA A 340 -7.82 7.47 12.13
CA ALA A 340 -7.38 6.14 11.73
C ALA A 340 -7.45 5.18 12.94
N SER A 341 -7.66 3.87 12.71
CA SER A 341 -7.72 3.13 11.44
C SER A 341 -9.13 3.07 10.85
N GLY A 342 -9.22 2.89 9.54
CA GLY A 342 -10.50 2.80 8.84
C GLY A 342 -11.37 1.59 9.22
N MET A 343 -10.78 0.50 9.72
CA MET A 343 -11.48 -0.72 10.17
C MET A 343 -11.63 -0.81 11.70
N CYS A 344 -11.23 0.22 12.43
CA CYS A 344 -11.35 0.35 13.89
C CYS A 344 -10.51 -0.64 14.72
N GLU A 345 -9.51 -1.29 14.15
CA GLU A 345 -8.69 -2.29 14.86
C GLU A 345 -7.61 -1.66 15.73
N ALA A 346 -7.11 -0.50 15.35
CA ALA A 346 -6.03 0.20 16.06
C ALA A 346 -6.26 1.72 16.08
N GLY A 347 -5.36 2.45 16.73
CA GLY A 347 -5.33 3.90 16.68
C GLY A 347 -6.32 4.62 17.59
N ARG A 348 -6.34 5.94 17.45
CA ARG A 348 -7.15 6.85 18.28
C ARG A 348 -8.64 6.71 18.03
N ILE A 349 -9.05 6.21 16.87
CA ILE A 349 -10.45 5.94 16.54
C ILE A 349 -11.15 5.10 17.61
N ARG A 350 -10.47 4.12 18.19
CA ARG A 350 -11.03 3.27 19.25
C ARG A 350 -11.41 4.06 20.51
N HIS A 351 -10.68 5.12 20.83
CA HIS A 351 -11.04 6.02 21.92
C HIS A 351 -12.27 6.86 21.55
N HIS A 352 -12.33 7.39 20.34
CA HIS A 352 -13.51 8.12 19.88
C HIS A 352 -14.76 7.24 19.85
N LEU A 353 -14.65 5.99 19.39
CA LEU A 353 -15.74 5.01 19.44
C LEU A 353 -16.21 4.76 20.89
N LYS A 354 -15.28 4.56 21.83
CA LYS A 354 -15.62 4.39 23.25
C LYS A 354 -16.45 5.55 23.81
N HIS A 355 -16.17 6.79 23.38
CA HIS A 355 -16.84 7.99 23.88
C HIS A 355 -18.13 8.34 23.13
N ASN A 356 -18.34 7.82 21.92
CA ASN A 356 -19.45 8.23 21.07
C ASN A 356 -20.46 7.11 20.75
N LEU A 357 -20.09 5.81 20.81
CA LEU A 357 -21.00 4.69 20.46
C LEU A 357 -22.24 4.61 21.36
N TRP A 358 -22.12 4.91 22.64
CA TRP A 358 -23.24 4.85 23.58
C TRP A 358 -24.17 6.07 23.54
N ARG A 359 -23.81 7.10 22.76
CA ARG A 359 -24.52 8.37 22.64
C ARG A 359 -25.48 8.34 21.44
N PRO A 360 -26.81 8.30 21.65
CA PRO A 360 -27.79 8.18 20.55
C PRO A 360 -27.83 9.41 19.62
N GLU A 361 -27.34 10.56 20.09
CA GLU A 361 -27.22 11.74 19.26
C GLU A 361 -26.08 11.66 18.24
N CYS A 362 -25.07 10.80 18.46
CA CYS A 362 -23.88 10.68 17.60
C CYS A 362 -24.11 9.76 16.41
N THR A 363 -23.30 9.92 15.37
CA THR A 363 -23.25 9.04 14.20
C THR A 363 -21.83 8.54 13.98
N ILE A 364 -21.68 7.23 13.76
CA ILE A 364 -20.44 6.63 13.25
C ILE A 364 -20.63 6.39 11.75
N LEU A 365 -19.80 7.03 10.93
CA LEU A 365 -19.91 6.97 9.48
C LEU A 365 -18.76 6.18 8.88
N PHE A 366 -19.03 5.00 8.37
CA PHE A 366 -18.06 4.19 7.63
C PHE A 366 -18.02 4.62 6.16
N VAL A 367 -16.80 4.81 5.64
CA VAL A 367 -16.54 5.34 4.29
C VAL A 367 -15.68 4.42 3.42
N GLY A 368 -15.58 3.15 3.80
CA GLY A 368 -14.80 2.15 3.08
C GLY A 368 -15.18 0.74 3.45
N TYR A 369 -14.58 -0.20 2.75
CA TYR A 369 -14.76 -1.63 3.01
C TYR A 369 -14.38 -1.98 4.45
N GLN A 370 -15.15 -2.90 5.05
CA GLN A 370 -14.87 -3.43 6.38
C GLN A 370 -14.67 -4.93 6.28
N ALA A 371 -13.43 -5.38 6.53
CA ALA A 371 -13.07 -6.79 6.43
C ALA A 371 -13.75 -7.64 7.51
N VAL A 372 -14.06 -8.87 7.17
CA VAL A 372 -14.66 -9.86 8.10
C VAL A 372 -13.74 -10.05 9.31
N GLY A 373 -14.33 -10.00 10.51
CA GLY A 373 -13.62 -10.14 11.78
C GLY A 373 -13.09 -8.83 12.37
N THR A 374 -13.27 -7.69 11.70
CA THR A 374 -12.91 -6.37 12.25
C THR A 374 -14.04 -5.78 13.09
N LEU A 375 -13.67 -4.85 13.99
CA LEU A 375 -14.65 -4.10 14.78
C LEU A 375 -15.57 -3.27 13.89
N GLY A 376 -15.05 -2.65 12.83
CA GLY A 376 -15.85 -1.91 11.88
C GLY A 376 -16.90 -2.80 11.21
N ARG A 377 -16.54 -4.01 10.81
CA ARG A 377 -17.46 -5.00 10.25
C ARG A 377 -18.56 -5.38 11.24
N THR A 378 -18.18 -5.65 12.49
CA THR A 378 -19.11 -5.99 13.57
C THR A 378 -20.15 -4.87 13.80
N LEU A 379 -19.73 -3.60 13.75
CA LEU A 379 -20.63 -2.45 13.90
C LEU A 379 -21.61 -2.29 12.74
N ILE A 380 -21.15 -2.44 11.49
CA ILE A 380 -22.04 -2.32 10.32
C ILE A 380 -23.03 -3.49 10.19
N GLU A 381 -22.69 -4.66 10.76
CA GLU A 381 -23.61 -5.81 10.84
C GLU A 381 -24.67 -5.67 11.94
N GLY A 382 -24.67 -4.55 12.69
CA GLY A 382 -25.72 -4.21 13.63
C GLY A 382 -25.51 -4.72 15.05
N ALA A 383 -24.25 -4.88 15.48
CA ALA A 383 -23.96 -5.21 16.87
C ALA A 383 -24.60 -4.20 17.85
N THR A 384 -25.25 -4.71 18.88
CA THR A 384 -25.88 -3.90 19.94
C THR A 384 -24.93 -3.51 21.07
N ASP A 385 -23.81 -4.22 21.17
CA ASP A 385 -22.71 -3.96 22.09
C ASP A 385 -21.38 -4.44 21.51
N VAL A 386 -20.30 -3.78 21.91
CA VAL A 386 -18.93 -4.15 21.52
C VAL A 386 -17.97 -3.99 22.70
N LYS A 387 -16.83 -4.69 22.64
CA LYS A 387 -15.83 -4.59 23.70
C LYS A 387 -14.65 -3.70 23.27
N LEU A 388 -14.47 -2.57 23.95
CA LEU A 388 -13.37 -1.64 23.73
C LEU A 388 -12.50 -1.50 24.99
N PHE A 389 -11.20 -1.73 24.85
CA PHE A 389 -10.23 -1.70 25.97
C PHE A 389 -10.63 -2.58 27.16
N GLY A 390 -11.34 -3.67 26.92
CA GLY A 390 -11.81 -4.59 27.95
C GLY A 390 -13.18 -4.23 28.56
N GLU A 391 -13.76 -3.07 28.21
CA GLU A 391 -15.07 -2.61 28.69
C GLU A 391 -16.16 -2.89 27.64
N PRO A 392 -17.35 -3.38 28.04
CA PRO A 392 -18.51 -3.46 27.16
C PRO A 392 -19.07 -2.06 26.92
N ILE A 393 -19.34 -1.73 25.66
CA ILE A 393 -19.90 -0.45 25.23
C ILE A 393 -21.16 -0.75 24.43
N GLU A 394 -22.29 -0.23 24.89
CA GLU A 394 -23.56 -0.30 24.17
C GLU A 394 -23.52 0.55 22.90
N VAL A 395 -24.06 0.04 21.80
CA VAL A 395 -24.14 0.75 20.52
C VAL A 395 -25.53 1.40 20.39
N ARG A 396 -25.60 2.69 20.69
CA ARG A 396 -26.80 3.54 20.54
C ARG A 396 -26.66 4.59 19.46
N ALA A 397 -25.42 4.92 19.08
CA ALA A 397 -25.14 5.84 17.99
C ALA A 397 -25.69 5.29 16.68
N GLU A 398 -26.09 6.18 15.79
CA GLU A 398 -26.46 5.83 14.44
C GLU A 398 -25.24 5.29 13.68
N ILE A 399 -25.33 4.09 13.09
CA ILE A 399 -24.29 3.53 12.24
C ILE A 399 -24.67 3.76 10.79
N CYS A 400 -23.86 4.51 10.07
CA CYS A 400 -24.05 4.84 8.65
C CYS A 400 -22.91 4.34 7.80
N GLN A 401 -23.21 4.09 6.52
CA GLN A 401 -22.21 3.79 5.50
C GLN A 401 -22.36 4.75 4.33
N LEU A 402 -21.24 5.26 3.84
CA LEU A 402 -21.14 5.96 2.58
C LEU A 402 -20.45 5.03 1.59
N THR A 403 -21.23 4.35 0.76
CA THR A 403 -20.75 3.33 -0.18
C THR A 403 -20.23 3.93 -1.47
N GLY A 404 -19.48 3.15 -2.25
CA GLY A 404 -18.98 3.55 -3.58
C GLY A 404 -17.68 4.30 -3.59
N LEU A 405 -17.12 4.66 -2.42
CA LEU A 405 -15.79 5.24 -2.30
C LEU A 405 -14.72 4.12 -2.32
N SER A 406 -14.46 3.50 -3.47
CA SER A 406 -13.34 2.57 -3.65
C SER A 406 -12.19 3.25 -4.36
N GLY A 407 -10.97 3.01 -3.89
CA GLY A 407 -9.73 3.44 -4.57
C GLY A 407 -9.47 2.67 -5.86
N HIS A 408 -9.87 1.38 -5.90
CA HIS A 408 -9.65 0.52 -7.06
C HIS A 408 -10.74 0.66 -8.11
N ALA A 409 -10.37 0.42 -9.36
CA ALA A 409 -11.31 0.23 -10.45
C ALA A 409 -12.23 -0.98 -10.19
N ASP A 410 -13.46 -0.89 -10.66
CA ASP A 410 -14.36 -2.05 -10.73
C ASP A 410 -14.08 -2.90 -11.98
N LYS A 411 -14.84 -4.00 -12.15
CA LYS A 411 -14.67 -4.88 -13.32
C LYS A 411 -14.66 -4.12 -14.65
N ASN A 412 -15.53 -3.13 -14.84
CA ASN A 412 -15.58 -2.37 -16.06
C ASN A 412 -14.35 -1.47 -16.24
N GLY A 413 -13.87 -0.86 -15.17
CA GLY A 413 -12.64 -0.06 -15.18
C GLY A 413 -11.41 -0.91 -15.51
N LEU A 414 -11.28 -2.09 -14.89
CA LEU A 414 -10.21 -3.05 -15.18
C LEU A 414 -10.26 -3.52 -16.66
N LEU A 415 -11.45 -3.85 -17.17
CA LEU A 415 -11.65 -4.22 -18.58
C LEU A 415 -11.34 -3.06 -19.54
N ALA A 416 -11.75 -1.84 -19.20
CA ALA A 416 -11.43 -0.67 -20.02
C ALA A 416 -9.91 -0.44 -20.11
N TRP A 417 -9.20 -0.62 -18.97
CA TRP A 417 -7.75 -0.45 -18.91
C TRP A 417 -7.02 -1.48 -19.78
N ILE A 418 -7.34 -2.78 -19.66
CA ILE A 418 -6.64 -3.83 -20.41
C ILE A 418 -7.03 -3.84 -21.90
N ASN A 419 -8.25 -3.43 -22.25
CA ASN A 419 -8.69 -3.35 -23.65
C ASN A 419 -8.09 -2.14 -24.40
N ALA A 420 -7.40 -1.22 -23.74
CA ALA A 420 -6.66 -0.15 -24.40
C ALA A 420 -5.39 -0.64 -25.14
N PHE A 421 -4.86 -1.80 -24.76
CA PHE A 421 -3.69 -2.36 -25.41
C PHE A 421 -4.00 -2.86 -26.83
N ALA A 422 -3.31 -2.33 -27.83
CA ALA A 422 -3.44 -2.72 -29.24
C ALA A 422 -2.05 -2.81 -29.89
N PRO A 423 -1.56 -4.01 -30.29
CA PRO A 423 -2.26 -5.30 -30.22
C PRO A 423 -2.42 -5.81 -28.77
N LYS A 424 -3.30 -6.79 -28.59
CA LYS A 424 -3.44 -7.47 -27.29
C LYS A 424 -2.11 -8.06 -26.86
N PRO A 425 -1.79 -8.00 -25.55
CA PRO A 425 -0.59 -8.62 -24.99
C PRO A 425 -0.53 -10.12 -25.29
N LYS A 426 0.67 -10.66 -25.48
CA LYS A 426 0.92 -12.09 -25.69
C LYS A 426 0.43 -12.93 -24.49
N ARG A 427 0.47 -12.35 -23.29
CA ARG A 427 -0.10 -12.93 -22.08
C ARG A 427 -0.39 -11.86 -21.02
N VAL A 428 -1.47 -12.09 -20.29
CA VAL A 428 -1.86 -11.31 -19.10
C VAL A 428 -1.79 -12.22 -17.87
N PHE A 429 -1.04 -11.81 -16.88
CA PHE A 429 -0.97 -12.44 -15.56
C PHE A 429 -1.86 -11.66 -14.60
N ILE A 430 -2.82 -12.35 -13.99
CA ILE A 430 -3.78 -11.78 -13.06
C ILE A 430 -3.27 -12.01 -11.66
N VAL A 431 -3.21 -10.96 -10.86
CA VAL A 431 -2.69 -10.96 -9.49
C VAL A 431 -3.56 -10.03 -8.63
N HIS A 432 -3.25 -9.93 -7.34
CA HIS A 432 -3.84 -8.97 -6.41
C HIS A 432 -5.38 -9.03 -6.39
N GLY A 433 -5.88 -10.20 -6.03
CA GLY A 433 -7.31 -10.49 -5.91
C GLY A 433 -7.55 -11.75 -5.09
N ASP A 434 -8.73 -11.87 -4.49
CA ASP A 434 -9.14 -13.10 -3.83
C ASP A 434 -9.14 -14.28 -4.82
N ASP A 435 -8.88 -15.50 -4.34
CA ASP A 435 -8.75 -16.73 -5.16
C ASP A 435 -9.87 -16.91 -6.19
N GLU A 436 -11.12 -16.68 -5.77
CA GLU A 436 -12.29 -16.80 -6.63
C GLU A 436 -12.33 -15.66 -7.67
N VAL A 437 -11.98 -14.44 -7.26
CA VAL A 437 -12.00 -13.24 -8.11
C VAL A 437 -10.95 -13.32 -9.21
N GLU A 438 -9.71 -13.71 -8.90
CA GLU A 438 -8.65 -13.87 -9.89
C GLU A 438 -9.03 -14.90 -10.96
N ASN A 439 -9.57 -16.05 -10.54
CA ASN A 439 -10.01 -17.09 -11.47
C ASN A 439 -11.17 -16.62 -12.37
N ILE A 440 -12.17 -15.91 -11.83
CA ILE A 440 -13.28 -15.33 -12.59
C ILE A 440 -12.77 -14.29 -13.59
N PHE A 441 -11.86 -13.42 -13.16
CA PHE A 441 -11.36 -12.37 -14.02
C PHE A 441 -10.45 -12.90 -15.14
N ALA A 442 -9.58 -13.89 -14.84
CA ALA A 442 -8.78 -14.59 -15.85
C ALA A 442 -9.67 -15.27 -16.90
N GLN A 443 -10.79 -15.91 -16.49
CA GLN A 443 -11.76 -16.48 -17.42
C GLN A 443 -12.45 -15.39 -18.25
N THR A 444 -12.86 -14.28 -17.62
CA THR A 444 -13.48 -13.13 -18.33
C THR A 444 -12.55 -12.60 -19.44
N LEU A 445 -11.25 -12.43 -19.15
CA LEU A 445 -10.28 -12.00 -20.16
C LEU A 445 -10.07 -13.05 -21.27
N THR A 446 -10.11 -14.32 -20.92
CA THR A 446 -10.02 -15.42 -21.89
C THR A 446 -11.21 -15.41 -22.85
N ASP A 447 -12.42 -15.19 -22.33
CA ASP A 447 -13.65 -15.08 -23.14
C ASP A 447 -13.61 -13.85 -24.05
N GLU A 448 -12.93 -12.78 -23.66
CA GLU A 448 -12.67 -11.60 -24.48
C GLU A 448 -11.50 -11.79 -25.47
N GLY A 449 -10.87 -12.98 -25.48
CA GLY A 449 -9.80 -13.34 -26.43
C GLY A 449 -8.40 -12.89 -26.03
N PHE A 450 -8.15 -12.68 -24.74
CA PHE A 450 -6.80 -12.57 -24.20
C PHE A 450 -6.24 -13.95 -23.83
N THR A 451 -4.93 -14.07 -23.80
CA THR A 451 -4.25 -15.23 -23.17
C THR A 451 -3.98 -14.87 -21.71
N ALA A 452 -4.90 -15.18 -20.81
CA ALA A 452 -4.81 -14.81 -19.41
C ALA A 452 -4.57 -16.03 -18.50
N CYS A 453 -3.92 -15.83 -17.35
CA CYS A 453 -3.80 -16.82 -16.28
C CYS A 453 -3.59 -16.12 -14.93
N ALA A 454 -3.99 -16.78 -13.85
CA ALA A 454 -3.75 -16.38 -12.47
C ALA A 454 -2.67 -17.30 -11.86
N PRO A 455 -1.43 -16.85 -11.69
CA PRO A 455 -0.35 -17.64 -11.14
C PRO A 455 -0.46 -17.75 -9.62
N TYR A 456 -0.23 -18.93 -9.03
CA TYR A 456 -0.10 -19.09 -7.59
C TYR A 456 1.30 -18.66 -7.08
N ASN A 457 1.41 -18.38 -5.79
CA ASN A 457 2.67 -18.03 -5.14
C ASN A 457 3.76 -19.08 -5.41
N GLY A 458 4.93 -18.62 -5.84
CA GLY A 458 6.06 -19.47 -6.25
C GLY A 458 6.06 -19.88 -7.73
N ALA A 459 5.06 -19.47 -8.52
CA ALA A 459 5.04 -19.73 -9.95
C ALA A 459 6.19 -19.00 -10.67
N GLN A 460 6.87 -19.71 -11.59
CA GLN A 460 7.96 -19.15 -12.38
C GLN A 460 7.66 -19.26 -13.88
N TRP A 461 7.86 -18.15 -14.57
CA TRP A 461 7.63 -18.03 -16.01
C TRP A 461 8.88 -17.50 -16.70
N VAL A 462 9.35 -18.25 -17.71
CA VAL A 462 10.37 -17.76 -18.65
C VAL A 462 9.66 -17.03 -19.79
N ILE A 463 10.03 -15.79 -20.00
CA ILE A 463 9.42 -14.87 -20.95
C ILE A 463 10.43 -14.52 -22.03
N GLY A 464 10.02 -14.62 -23.28
CA GLY A 464 10.82 -14.27 -24.46
C GLY A 464 9.97 -13.63 -25.55
N ALA A 465 10.61 -13.29 -26.66
CA ALA A 465 9.94 -12.67 -27.81
C ALA A 465 8.84 -13.56 -28.41
N GLU A 466 9.03 -14.88 -28.36
CA GLU A 466 8.11 -15.87 -28.95
C GLU A 466 6.94 -16.27 -28.01
N GLY A 467 7.02 -15.94 -26.73
CA GLY A 467 5.98 -16.29 -25.78
C GLY A 467 6.48 -16.45 -24.35
N ALA A 468 5.58 -16.87 -23.46
CA ALA A 468 5.86 -17.15 -22.06
C ALA A 468 5.60 -18.63 -21.76
N VAL A 469 6.53 -19.28 -21.04
CA VAL A 469 6.46 -20.69 -20.66
C VAL A 469 6.53 -20.80 -19.13
N CYS A 470 5.53 -21.45 -18.54
CA CYS A 470 5.57 -21.82 -17.12
C CYS A 470 6.62 -22.92 -16.91
N VAL A 471 7.66 -22.61 -16.15
CA VAL A 471 8.74 -23.57 -15.84
C VAL A 471 8.59 -24.16 -14.45
N GLN A 472 7.80 -23.52 -13.60
CA GLN A 472 7.43 -23.99 -12.28
C GLN A 472 6.02 -23.50 -11.95
N GLU A 473 5.12 -24.40 -11.63
CA GLU A 473 3.81 -24.03 -11.08
C GLU A 473 3.97 -23.55 -9.64
N GLY A 474 3.11 -22.58 -9.25
CA GLY A 474 3.04 -22.12 -7.88
C GLY A 474 2.38 -23.14 -6.94
N THR A 475 2.46 -22.87 -5.65
CA THR A 475 1.87 -23.74 -4.64
C THR A 475 0.41 -23.36 -4.35
N LYS A 476 -0.47 -24.36 -4.36
CA LYS A 476 -1.88 -24.26 -3.95
C LYS A 476 -2.08 -24.65 -2.48
N ALA A 477 -0.99 -24.77 -1.72
CA ALA A 477 -1.05 -25.12 -0.31
C ALA A 477 -1.61 -23.93 0.48
N ARG A 478 -2.77 -24.15 1.12
CA ARG A 478 -3.36 -23.18 2.05
C ARG A 478 -2.56 -23.13 3.34
N ILE A 479 -2.53 -21.98 4.00
CA ILE A 479 -1.89 -21.82 5.30
C ILE A 479 -2.64 -22.71 6.31
N GLU A 480 -1.99 -23.76 6.79
CA GLU A 480 -2.37 -24.36 8.06
C GLU A 480 -1.86 -23.45 9.17
N HIS A 481 -2.75 -22.86 9.96
CA HIS A 481 -2.41 -21.97 11.08
C HIS A 481 -1.52 -22.72 12.09
N ARG A 482 -0.21 -22.77 11.82
CA ARG A 482 0.80 -23.10 12.82
C ARG A 482 1.14 -21.83 13.59
N PRO A 483 1.25 -21.89 14.94
CA PRO A 483 1.82 -20.78 15.68
C PRO A 483 3.18 -20.46 15.07
N SER A 484 3.43 -19.23 14.69
CA SER A 484 4.71 -18.79 14.12
C SER A 484 5.82 -19.15 15.11
N GLU A 485 6.60 -20.16 14.80
CA GLU A 485 7.90 -20.36 15.44
C GLU A 485 8.76 -19.15 15.03
N GLY A 486 8.99 -18.25 15.97
CA GLY A 486 9.83 -17.09 15.76
C GLY A 486 11.18 -17.52 15.18
N ALA A 487 11.51 -17.04 13.99
CA ALA A 487 12.84 -17.23 13.42
C ALA A 487 13.88 -16.77 14.44
N SER A 488 14.77 -17.68 14.89
CA SER A 488 15.70 -17.37 15.96
C SER A 488 16.60 -16.21 15.51
N ARG A 489 16.92 -15.29 16.42
CA ARG A 489 17.83 -14.16 16.19
C ARG A 489 19.17 -14.60 15.56
N ALA A 490 19.65 -15.78 15.92
CA ALA A 490 20.84 -16.40 15.35
C ALA A 490 20.68 -16.73 13.85
N ALA A 491 19.52 -17.24 13.43
CA ALA A 491 19.24 -17.49 12.01
C ALA A 491 19.20 -16.19 11.19
N SER A 492 18.59 -15.12 11.72
CA SER A 492 18.55 -13.80 11.06
C SER A 492 19.94 -13.18 10.89
N VAL A 493 20.80 -13.23 11.93
CA VAL A 493 22.17 -12.69 11.85
C VAL A 493 23.02 -13.49 10.86
N PHE A 494 22.90 -14.82 10.85
CA PHE A 494 23.60 -15.67 9.90
C PHE A 494 23.15 -15.41 8.47
N GLN A 495 21.84 -15.25 8.21
CA GLN A 495 21.31 -14.90 6.89
C GLN A 495 21.87 -13.55 6.40
N ARG A 496 22.00 -12.55 7.28
CA ARG A 496 22.62 -11.27 6.95
C ARG A 496 24.10 -11.43 6.55
N LEU A 497 24.84 -12.31 7.22
CA LEU A 497 26.24 -12.61 6.88
C LEU A 497 26.33 -13.28 5.51
N VAL A 498 25.48 -14.29 5.25
CA VAL A 498 25.39 -14.96 3.94
C VAL A 498 25.05 -13.96 2.83
N SER A 499 24.09 -13.09 3.06
CA SER A 499 23.69 -12.04 2.11
C SER A 499 24.85 -11.09 1.79
N ALA A 500 25.61 -10.67 2.80
CA ALA A 500 26.80 -9.84 2.61
C ALA A 500 27.88 -10.55 1.77
N GLY A 501 28.10 -11.86 2.01
CA GLY A 501 29.03 -12.67 1.22
C GLY A 501 28.63 -12.77 -0.25
N LYS A 502 27.35 -13.06 -0.52
CA LYS A 502 26.83 -13.15 -1.89
C LYS A 502 26.91 -11.79 -2.62
N ARG A 503 26.62 -10.67 -1.93
CA ARG A 503 26.82 -9.34 -2.48
C ARG A 503 28.30 -9.07 -2.83
N LEU A 504 29.23 -9.52 -1.97
CA LEU A 504 30.67 -9.38 -2.24
C LEU A 504 31.06 -10.11 -3.53
N LEU A 505 30.55 -11.33 -3.77
CA LEU A 505 30.79 -12.08 -5.01
C LEU A 505 30.33 -11.31 -6.24
N ARG A 506 29.10 -10.72 -6.21
CA ARG A 506 28.63 -9.87 -7.31
C ARG A 506 29.51 -8.63 -7.54
N VAL A 507 29.97 -7.98 -6.47
CA VAL A 507 30.88 -6.85 -6.60
C VAL A 507 32.20 -7.27 -7.26
N ILE A 508 32.68 -8.48 -6.98
CA ILE A 508 33.87 -9.05 -7.65
C ILE A 508 33.60 -9.24 -9.15
N GLU A 509 32.47 -9.86 -9.51
CA GLU A 509 32.05 -10.07 -10.90
C GLU A 509 31.94 -8.75 -11.68
N HIS A 510 31.30 -7.72 -11.09
CA HIS A 510 31.18 -6.39 -11.71
C HIS A 510 32.52 -5.66 -11.91
N ASN A 511 33.59 -6.09 -11.23
CA ASN A 511 34.92 -5.53 -11.38
C ASN A 511 35.80 -6.38 -12.31
N GLU A 512 35.25 -7.38 -13.00
CA GLU A 512 35.99 -8.12 -14.03
C GLU A 512 36.48 -7.17 -15.14
N GLY A 513 37.78 -7.22 -15.45
CA GLY A 513 38.41 -6.28 -16.39
C GLY A 513 38.86 -4.93 -15.81
N GLY A 514 38.68 -4.70 -14.50
CA GLY A 514 39.19 -3.53 -13.80
C GLY A 514 40.71 -3.44 -13.76
N ALA A 515 41.24 -2.28 -13.35
CA ALA A 515 42.71 -2.05 -13.28
C ALA A 515 43.37 -3.02 -12.29
N ASN A 516 44.41 -3.74 -12.72
CA ASN A 516 45.12 -4.75 -11.91
C ASN A 516 45.51 -4.28 -10.50
N LYS A 517 45.91 -3.00 -10.36
CA LYS A 517 46.30 -2.41 -9.07
C LYS A 517 45.11 -2.32 -8.10
N ASP A 518 43.95 -1.97 -8.60
CA ASP A 518 42.73 -1.83 -7.78
C ASP A 518 42.17 -3.21 -7.42
N LEU A 519 42.20 -4.15 -8.37
CA LEU A 519 41.80 -5.54 -8.13
C LEU A 519 42.72 -6.22 -7.09
N ALA A 520 44.04 -6.01 -7.15
CA ALA A 520 44.96 -6.53 -6.16
C ALA A 520 44.67 -5.98 -4.76
N LYS A 521 44.44 -4.67 -4.63
CA LYS A 521 44.09 -4.03 -3.36
C LYS A 521 42.77 -4.56 -2.81
N PHE A 522 41.80 -4.80 -3.67
CA PHE A 522 40.50 -5.36 -3.28
C PHE A 522 40.64 -6.81 -2.79
N ALA A 523 41.43 -7.63 -3.50
CA ALA A 523 41.74 -9.00 -3.08
C ALA A 523 42.43 -9.04 -1.71
N ASP A 524 43.38 -8.16 -1.45
CA ASP A 524 44.08 -8.06 -0.16
C ASP A 524 43.10 -7.73 0.99
N GLN A 525 42.14 -6.85 0.74
CA GLN A 525 41.09 -6.51 1.73
C GLN A 525 40.17 -7.69 2.05
N ILE A 526 39.80 -8.47 1.04
CA ILE A 526 38.97 -9.67 1.22
C ILE A 526 39.76 -10.72 2.01
N ASN A 527 41.00 -10.99 1.63
CA ASN A 527 41.86 -11.95 2.34
C ASN A 527 42.05 -11.55 3.80
N ALA A 528 42.36 -10.29 4.09
CA ALA A 528 42.49 -9.80 5.47
C ALA A 528 41.21 -9.96 6.29
N LEU A 529 40.02 -9.85 5.64
CA LEU A 529 38.74 -10.10 6.30
C LEU A 529 38.56 -11.61 6.58
N CYS A 530 38.89 -12.48 5.62
CA CYS A 530 38.88 -13.92 5.78
C CYS A 530 39.80 -14.38 6.92
N ASP A 531 41.05 -13.95 6.90
CA ASP A 531 42.07 -14.29 7.93
C ASP A 531 41.61 -13.88 9.35
N LYS A 532 40.91 -12.76 9.45
CA LYS A 532 40.36 -12.27 10.74
C LYS A 532 39.27 -13.16 11.31
N TRP A 533 38.44 -13.78 10.46
CA TRP A 533 37.24 -14.48 10.86
C TRP A 533 37.28 -16.00 10.62
N ASP A 534 38.28 -16.51 9.91
CA ASP A 534 38.56 -17.95 9.77
C ASP A 534 39.10 -18.48 11.10
N ARG A 535 38.25 -19.16 11.87
CA ARG A 535 38.55 -19.68 13.22
C ARG A 535 38.60 -21.20 13.22
#